data_5b4bc324cc6737773c02ea47dae8a5e7
#
_entry.id   5b4bc324cc6737773c02ea47dae8a5e7
#
_cell.length_a   1.000
_cell.length_b   1.000
_cell.length_c   1.000
_cell.angle_alpha   90.00
_cell.angle_beta   90.00
_cell.angle_gamma   90.00
#
_symmetry.space_group_name_H-M   'P 1'
#
loop_
_entity.id
_entity.type
_entity.pdbx_description
1 polymer ?
#
loop_
_entity_poly.entity_id
_entity_poly.type
_entity_poly.pdbx_seq_one_letter_code
_entity_poly.pdbx_strand_id
1 'polypeptide(L)'
;LFKTFAMECPFTEEEFKSGKADKLADKLFDEALQLFKRRMERMTQVANPVIKQVYEHQGAMYENIMIPITDGKRMYNVSCNLKEAYETESKAITKAFQKSIVLHTIDEAWNEHLREMDELRHSVQNASYENKDPLLIYKLESYNLFKNMVDMMNRKTAAVLMRGQIPVREEPTEEEKQAMAARQAAMEEAARQRIAIQRAEAERRQDMSKYRAEKTDISGNNDPEERAPQQPRQEPVRAEKRVGRNDPCP
;
A
#
# COMPACT_ATOMS: atom_id res chain seq x y z
N LEU A 1 17.04 -11.77 -17.76
CA LEU A 1 16.08 -11.03 -18.58
C LEU A 1 14.65 -11.29 -18.10
N PHE A 2 14.18 -12.53 -18.07
CA PHE A 2 12.80 -12.87 -17.70
C PHE A 2 12.38 -12.37 -16.30
N LYS A 3 13.22 -12.58 -15.28
CA LYS A 3 12.91 -12.14 -13.89
C LYS A 3 12.85 -10.62 -13.73
N THR A 4 13.66 -9.87 -14.49
CA THR A 4 13.78 -8.41 -14.32
C THR A 4 12.87 -7.66 -15.30
N PHE A 5 12.91 -8.01 -16.56
CA PHE A 5 12.18 -7.28 -17.63
C PHE A 5 10.94 -8.00 -18.13
N ALA A 6 10.66 -9.21 -17.64
CA ALA A 6 9.63 -10.11 -18.18
C ALA A 6 9.75 -10.24 -19.71
N MET A 7 10.97 -10.43 -20.17
CA MET A 7 11.34 -10.55 -21.59
C MET A 7 12.06 -11.86 -21.82
N GLU A 8 11.71 -12.54 -22.89
CA GLU A 8 12.43 -13.72 -23.35
C GLU A 8 13.80 -13.32 -23.91
N CYS A 9 14.72 -14.27 -23.98
CA CYS A 9 16.03 -14.00 -24.52
C CYS A 9 15.93 -13.83 -26.05
N PRO A 10 16.36 -12.68 -26.62
CA PRO A 10 16.26 -12.45 -28.06
C PRO A 10 17.41 -13.10 -28.85
N PHE A 11 18.24 -13.90 -28.20
CA PHE A 11 19.41 -14.53 -28.79
C PHE A 11 19.32 -16.04 -28.73
N THR A 12 19.84 -16.68 -29.78
CA THR A 12 20.15 -18.10 -29.72
C THR A 12 21.46 -18.32 -28.95
N GLU A 13 21.70 -19.55 -28.47
CA GLU A 13 22.93 -19.88 -27.73
C GLU A 13 24.18 -19.65 -28.57
N GLU A 14 24.10 -19.92 -29.87
CA GLU A 14 25.22 -19.74 -30.83
C GLU A 14 25.53 -18.25 -31.06
N GLU A 15 24.48 -17.42 -31.27
CA GLU A 15 24.62 -15.97 -31.36
C GLU A 15 25.23 -15.36 -30.11
N PHE A 16 24.84 -15.84 -28.93
CA PHE A 16 25.36 -15.35 -27.66
C PHE A 16 26.84 -15.70 -27.45
N LYS A 17 27.26 -16.92 -27.84
CA LYS A 17 28.65 -17.37 -27.73
C LYS A 17 29.59 -16.70 -28.73
N SER A 18 29.13 -16.42 -29.94
CA SER A 18 29.94 -15.82 -31.03
C SER A 18 29.86 -14.29 -31.08
N GLY A 19 28.83 -13.70 -30.46
CA GLY A 19 28.56 -12.27 -30.56
C GLY A 19 29.51 -11.40 -29.75
N LYS A 20 29.82 -10.21 -30.27
CA LYS A 20 30.53 -9.18 -29.51
C LYS A 20 29.55 -8.55 -28.49
N ALA A 21 30.04 -8.31 -27.26
CA ALA A 21 29.23 -7.79 -26.16
C ALA A 21 28.45 -6.52 -26.52
N ASP A 22 29.09 -5.56 -27.19
CA ASP A 22 28.44 -4.30 -27.58
C ASP A 22 27.25 -4.53 -28.55
N LYS A 23 27.43 -5.38 -29.56
CA LYS A 23 26.37 -5.69 -30.52
C LYS A 23 25.21 -6.43 -29.89
N LEU A 24 25.50 -7.31 -28.91
CA LEU A 24 24.46 -8.01 -28.16
C LEU A 24 23.71 -7.04 -27.25
N ALA A 25 24.42 -6.07 -26.65
CA ALA A 25 23.78 -5.04 -25.82
C ALA A 25 22.88 -4.13 -26.64
N ASP A 26 23.33 -3.67 -27.83
CA ASP A 26 22.50 -2.84 -28.72
C ASP A 26 21.24 -3.58 -29.17
N LYS A 27 21.38 -4.83 -29.65
CA LYS A 27 20.21 -5.65 -30.06
C LYS A 27 19.25 -5.87 -28.89
N LEU A 28 19.79 -6.13 -27.70
CA LEU A 28 18.96 -6.29 -26.49
C LEU A 28 18.22 -5.01 -26.14
N PHE A 29 18.87 -3.87 -26.24
CA PHE A 29 18.27 -2.57 -25.97
C PHE A 29 17.14 -2.27 -26.97
N ASP A 30 17.34 -2.50 -28.25
CA ASP A 30 16.32 -2.27 -29.28
C ASP A 30 15.08 -3.15 -29.05
N GLU A 31 15.28 -4.43 -28.77
CA GLU A 31 14.18 -5.36 -28.46
C GLU A 31 13.44 -4.97 -27.17
N ALA A 32 14.18 -4.58 -26.13
CA ALA A 32 13.59 -4.11 -24.89
C ALA A 32 12.77 -2.83 -25.10
N LEU A 33 13.28 -1.89 -25.90
CA LEU A 33 12.59 -0.64 -26.23
C LEU A 33 11.29 -0.89 -27.02
N GLN A 34 11.33 -1.79 -27.99
CA GLN A 34 10.14 -2.17 -28.76
C GLN A 34 9.10 -2.86 -27.85
N LEU A 35 9.55 -3.74 -26.98
CA LEU A 35 8.66 -4.41 -26.03
C LEU A 35 8.02 -3.40 -25.07
N PHE A 36 8.80 -2.44 -24.56
CA PHE A 36 8.30 -1.36 -23.72
C PHE A 36 7.22 -0.53 -24.42
N LYS A 37 7.46 -0.11 -25.68
CA LYS A 37 6.48 0.63 -26.48
C LYS A 37 5.17 -0.16 -26.63
N ARG A 38 5.27 -1.43 -27.02
CA ARG A 38 4.09 -2.33 -27.15
C ARG A 38 3.30 -2.46 -25.84
N ARG A 39 4.00 -2.54 -24.69
CA ARG A 39 3.34 -2.60 -23.37
C ARG A 39 2.64 -1.30 -23.01
N MET A 40 3.25 -0.15 -23.29
CA MET A 40 2.64 1.15 -23.08
C MET A 40 1.40 1.34 -23.97
N GLU A 41 1.46 0.93 -25.23
CA GLU A 41 0.31 0.94 -26.13
C GLU A 41 -0.82 0.03 -25.63
N ARG A 42 -0.49 -1.18 -25.18
CA ARG A 42 -1.49 -2.07 -24.57
C ARG A 42 -2.13 -1.46 -23.32
N MET A 43 -1.35 -0.80 -22.49
CA MET A 43 -1.86 -0.09 -21.30
C MET A 43 -2.86 1.00 -21.71
N THR A 44 -2.58 1.79 -22.74
CA THR A 44 -3.51 2.82 -23.26
C THR A 44 -4.77 2.19 -23.82
N GLN A 45 -4.65 1.09 -24.57
CA GLN A 45 -5.81 0.37 -25.14
C GLN A 45 -6.75 -0.18 -24.06
N VAL A 46 -6.20 -0.70 -22.97
CA VAL A 46 -6.98 -1.22 -21.84
C VAL A 46 -7.65 -0.08 -21.07
N ALA A 47 -6.95 1.04 -20.88
CA ALA A 47 -7.48 2.18 -20.10
C ALA A 47 -8.55 2.97 -20.86
N ASN A 48 -8.39 3.13 -22.19
CA ASN A 48 -9.18 4.05 -23.01
C ASN A 48 -10.72 3.87 -22.90
N PRO A 49 -11.29 2.66 -22.98
CA PRO A 49 -12.74 2.48 -22.86
C PRO A 49 -13.26 2.90 -21.49
N VAL A 50 -12.51 2.60 -20.43
CA VAL A 50 -12.89 2.95 -19.06
C VAL A 50 -12.81 4.47 -18.86
N ILE A 51 -11.75 5.11 -19.36
CA ILE A 51 -11.59 6.57 -19.27
C ILE A 51 -12.70 7.31 -20.01
N LYS A 52 -13.07 6.87 -21.20
CA LYS A 52 -14.19 7.44 -21.96
C LYS A 52 -15.50 7.32 -21.19
N GLN A 53 -15.79 6.15 -20.67
CA GLN A 53 -17.01 5.92 -19.89
C GLN A 53 -17.04 6.80 -18.61
N VAL A 54 -15.94 6.90 -17.87
CA VAL A 54 -15.87 7.71 -16.65
C VAL A 54 -16.00 9.19 -16.99
N TYR A 55 -15.34 9.67 -18.05
CA TYR A 55 -15.41 11.07 -18.45
C TYR A 55 -16.82 11.48 -18.91
N GLU A 56 -17.49 10.65 -19.72
CA GLU A 56 -18.85 10.92 -20.21
C GLU A 56 -19.90 10.91 -19.09
N HIS A 57 -19.77 10.03 -18.09
CA HIS A 57 -20.76 9.92 -17.02
C HIS A 57 -20.45 10.80 -15.80
N GLN A 58 -19.19 11.05 -15.49
CA GLN A 58 -18.74 11.66 -14.23
C GLN A 58 -17.65 12.72 -14.42
N GLY A 59 -17.38 13.13 -15.65
CA GLY A 59 -16.28 14.08 -15.96
C GLY A 59 -16.40 15.45 -15.28
N ALA A 60 -17.63 15.85 -14.94
CA ALA A 60 -17.88 17.09 -14.20
C ALA A 60 -17.59 16.97 -12.69
N MET A 61 -17.52 15.76 -12.16
CA MET A 61 -17.35 15.51 -10.71
C MET A 61 -15.89 15.27 -10.32
N TYR A 62 -15.09 14.69 -11.23
CA TYR A 62 -13.72 14.29 -10.94
C TYR A 62 -12.72 14.99 -11.85
N GLU A 63 -11.81 15.74 -11.25
CA GLU A 63 -10.68 16.36 -11.94
C GLU A 63 -9.53 15.36 -12.14
N ASN A 64 -9.23 14.58 -11.11
CA ASN A 64 -8.17 13.61 -11.10
C ASN A 64 -8.70 12.21 -10.78
N ILE A 65 -8.12 11.21 -11.42
CA ILE A 65 -8.42 9.80 -11.23
C ILE A 65 -7.19 9.06 -10.73
N MET A 66 -7.43 8.00 -9.95
CA MET A 66 -6.39 7.09 -9.48
C MET A 66 -6.47 5.77 -10.24
N ILE A 67 -5.40 5.42 -10.94
CA ILE A 67 -5.33 4.22 -11.75
C ILE A 67 -4.38 3.23 -11.07
N PRO A 68 -4.87 2.04 -10.68
CA PRO A 68 -4.00 1.00 -10.15
C PRO A 68 -3.18 0.36 -11.27
N ILE A 69 -1.86 0.33 -11.12
CA ILE A 69 -0.93 -0.32 -12.03
C ILE A 69 -0.08 -1.29 -11.21
N THR A 70 0.10 -2.50 -11.69
CA THR A 70 0.89 -3.52 -11.00
C THR A 70 2.10 -3.96 -11.82
N ASP A 71 3.19 -4.28 -11.13
CA ASP A 71 4.37 -4.94 -11.71
C ASP A 71 4.38 -6.47 -11.47
N GLY A 72 3.25 -6.99 -10.95
CA GLY A 72 3.11 -8.39 -10.53
C GLY A 72 3.60 -8.68 -9.11
N LYS A 73 4.21 -7.70 -8.42
CA LYS A 73 4.67 -7.79 -7.02
C LYS A 73 4.03 -6.73 -6.14
N ARG A 74 3.97 -5.50 -6.63
CA ARG A 74 3.42 -4.33 -5.93
C ARG A 74 2.34 -3.68 -6.79
N MET A 75 1.47 -2.93 -6.13
CA MET A 75 0.46 -2.12 -6.80
C MET A 75 0.81 -0.64 -6.57
N TYR A 76 0.81 0.11 -7.65
CA TYR A 76 1.09 1.54 -7.68
C TYR A 76 -0.18 2.29 -8.06
N ASN A 77 -0.60 3.23 -7.23
CA ASN A 77 -1.74 4.08 -7.53
C ASN A 77 -1.24 5.34 -8.23
N VAL A 78 -1.49 5.44 -9.51
CA VAL A 78 -1.03 6.55 -10.35
C VAL A 78 -2.15 7.56 -10.50
N SER A 79 -1.89 8.81 -10.07
CA SER A 79 -2.82 9.93 -10.26
C SER A 79 -2.64 10.52 -11.65
N CYS A 80 -3.74 10.71 -12.37
CA CYS A 80 -3.78 11.33 -13.69
C CYS A 80 -4.98 12.27 -13.79
N ASN A 81 -4.81 13.40 -14.49
CA ASN A 81 -5.93 14.29 -14.78
C ASN A 81 -6.88 13.61 -15.78
N LEU A 82 -8.18 13.57 -15.44
CA LEU A 82 -9.18 12.84 -16.21
C LEU A 82 -9.39 13.47 -17.60
N LYS A 83 -9.42 14.80 -17.69
CA LYS A 83 -9.59 15.52 -18.95
C LYS A 83 -8.41 15.29 -19.88
N GLU A 84 -7.18 15.39 -19.35
CA GLU A 84 -5.96 15.11 -20.12
C GLU A 84 -5.92 13.65 -20.58
N ALA A 85 -6.32 12.70 -19.74
CA ALA A 85 -6.40 11.29 -20.10
C ALA A 85 -7.41 11.05 -21.23
N TYR A 86 -8.56 11.73 -21.22
CA TYR A 86 -9.56 11.64 -22.27
C TYR A 86 -9.08 12.24 -23.60
N GLU A 87 -8.54 13.48 -23.58
CA GLU A 87 -8.07 14.20 -24.77
C GLU A 87 -6.88 13.53 -25.44
N THR A 88 -6.02 12.85 -24.67
CA THR A 88 -4.83 12.15 -25.18
C THR A 88 -5.06 10.68 -25.49
N GLU A 89 -6.32 10.21 -25.50
CA GLU A 89 -6.66 8.80 -25.70
C GLU A 89 -5.90 7.88 -24.74
N SER A 90 -5.85 8.28 -23.47
CA SER A 90 -5.16 7.59 -22.35
C SER A 90 -3.62 7.57 -22.42
N LYS A 91 -2.98 8.28 -23.35
CA LYS A 91 -1.51 8.40 -23.39
C LYS A 91 -0.95 9.17 -22.19
N ALA A 92 -1.73 10.09 -21.60
CA ALA A 92 -1.36 10.77 -20.36
C ALA A 92 -1.13 9.79 -19.20
N ILE A 93 -1.85 8.67 -19.16
CA ILE A 93 -1.72 7.64 -18.12
C ILE A 93 -0.32 7.01 -18.15
N THR A 94 0.19 6.67 -19.33
CA THR A 94 1.53 6.07 -19.45
C THR A 94 2.63 7.05 -19.06
N LYS A 95 2.47 8.34 -19.36
CA LYS A 95 3.39 9.39 -18.89
C LYS A 95 3.31 9.57 -17.35
N ALA A 96 2.10 9.61 -16.81
CA ALA A 96 1.89 9.70 -15.38
C ALA A 96 2.48 8.50 -14.65
N PHE A 97 2.32 7.29 -15.19
CA PHE A 97 2.93 6.07 -14.67
C PHE A 97 4.45 6.17 -14.67
N GLN A 98 5.08 6.51 -15.80
CA GLN A 98 6.53 6.64 -15.89
C GLN A 98 7.05 7.66 -14.87
N LYS A 99 6.43 8.84 -14.79
CA LYS A 99 6.80 9.88 -13.84
C LYS A 99 6.66 9.42 -12.38
N SER A 100 5.55 8.78 -12.05
CA SER A 100 5.26 8.28 -10.70
C SER A 100 6.27 7.23 -10.26
N ILE A 101 6.62 6.28 -11.14
CA ILE A 101 7.59 5.22 -10.81
C ILE A 101 8.99 5.79 -10.64
N VAL A 102 9.43 6.69 -11.53
CA VAL A 102 10.75 7.34 -11.41
C VAL A 102 10.86 8.09 -10.09
N LEU A 103 9.86 8.94 -9.76
CA LEU A 103 9.87 9.70 -8.52
C LEU A 103 9.87 8.78 -7.29
N HIS A 104 8.98 7.77 -7.27
CA HIS A 104 8.92 6.83 -6.17
C HIS A 104 10.25 6.08 -5.96
N THR A 105 10.89 5.66 -7.05
CA THR A 105 12.17 4.94 -6.97
C THR A 105 13.31 5.84 -6.52
N ILE A 106 13.31 7.11 -6.94
CA ILE A 106 14.27 8.11 -6.46
C ILE A 106 14.09 8.33 -4.95
N ASP A 107 12.87 8.55 -4.49
CA ASP A 107 12.60 8.79 -3.07
C ASP A 107 13.01 7.61 -2.19
N GLU A 108 12.69 6.38 -2.61
CA GLU A 108 13.06 5.16 -1.89
C GLU A 108 14.59 5.00 -1.84
N ALA A 109 15.27 5.16 -2.99
CA ALA A 109 16.72 5.01 -3.08
C ALA A 109 17.46 6.12 -2.33
N TRP A 110 16.97 7.36 -2.39
CA TRP A 110 17.55 8.49 -1.70
C TRP A 110 17.44 8.37 -0.18
N ASN A 111 16.30 7.95 0.34
CA ASN A 111 16.12 7.70 1.77
C ASN A 111 17.09 6.64 2.30
N GLU A 112 17.32 5.57 1.55
CA GLU A 112 18.28 4.55 1.92
C GLU A 112 19.72 5.08 1.86
N HIS A 113 20.06 5.81 0.79
CA HIS A 113 21.36 6.44 0.65
C HIS A 113 21.70 7.40 1.80
N LEU A 114 20.74 8.18 2.28
CA LEU A 114 20.93 9.05 3.44
C LEU A 114 21.31 8.25 4.70
N ARG A 115 20.68 7.09 4.93
CA ARG A 115 21.01 6.19 6.04
C ARG A 115 22.43 5.62 5.90
N GLU A 116 22.76 5.12 4.70
CA GLU A 116 24.11 4.61 4.39
C GLU A 116 25.19 5.70 4.60
N MET A 117 24.88 6.94 4.24
CA MET A 117 25.78 8.09 4.45
C MET A 117 25.96 8.43 5.93
N ASP A 118 24.92 8.32 6.74
CA ASP A 118 25.01 8.51 8.19
C ASP A 118 25.85 7.39 8.84
N GLU A 119 25.64 6.14 8.43
CA GLU A 119 26.46 5.00 8.88
C GLU A 119 27.92 5.17 8.49
N LEU A 120 28.20 5.58 7.24
CA LEU A 120 29.54 5.89 6.78
C LEU A 120 30.18 6.98 7.63
N ARG A 121 29.46 8.05 7.94
CA ARG A 121 29.95 9.16 8.76
C ARG A 121 30.38 8.69 10.16
N HIS A 122 29.66 7.77 10.76
CA HIS A 122 30.01 7.18 12.05
C HIS A 122 31.20 6.23 11.93
N SER A 123 31.25 5.39 10.90
CA SER A 123 32.33 4.41 10.72
C SER A 123 33.70 5.06 10.46
N VAL A 124 33.71 6.14 9.69
CA VAL A 124 34.96 6.85 9.32
C VAL A 124 35.63 7.52 10.53
N GLN A 125 34.89 7.81 11.61
CA GLN A 125 35.50 8.34 12.83
C GLN A 125 36.53 7.38 13.43
N ASN A 126 36.37 6.07 13.21
CA ASN A 126 37.30 5.04 13.69
C ASN A 126 38.52 4.85 12.79
N ALA A 127 38.54 5.41 11.59
CA ALA A 127 39.64 5.25 10.64
C ALA A 127 40.98 5.85 11.12
N SER A 128 40.91 6.84 12.02
CA SER A 128 42.07 7.46 12.65
C SER A 128 42.90 6.45 13.47
N TYR A 129 42.28 5.41 14.02
CA TYR A 129 43.00 4.33 14.74
C TYR A 129 43.82 3.43 13.82
N GLU A 130 43.50 3.41 12.54
CA GLU A 130 44.20 2.62 11.51
C GLU A 130 45.27 3.44 10.74
N ASN A 131 45.63 4.63 11.19
CA ASN A 131 46.49 5.58 10.51
C ASN A 131 46.07 5.92 9.07
N LYS A 132 44.77 5.90 8.80
CA LYS A 132 44.21 6.30 7.53
C LYS A 132 43.58 7.71 7.64
N ASP A 133 43.61 8.45 6.54
CA ASP A 133 42.95 9.77 6.49
C ASP A 133 41.43 9.58 6.41
N PRO A 134 40.68 9.97 7.48
CA PRO A 134 39.23 9.83 7.51
C PRO A 134 38.51 10.58 6.38
N LEU A 135 39.02 11.75 5.98
CA LEU A 135 38.41 12.56 4.93
C LEU A 135 38.55 11.89 3.56
N LEU A 136 39.70 11.28 3.29
CA LEU A 136 39.92 10.56 2.04
C LEU A 136 38.99 9.34 1.95
N ILE A 137 38.87 8.56 3.03
CA ILE A 137 37.99 7.40 3.08
C ILE A 137 36.53 7.84 2.87
N TYR A 138 36.10 8.88 3.59
CA TYR A 138 34.76 9.41 3.43
C TYR A 138 34.43 9.79 1.99
N LYS A 139 35.34 10.50 1.31
CA LYS A 139 35.13 10.89 -0.10
C LYS A 139 35.04 9.70 -1.04
N LEU A 140 35.89 8.71 -0.86
CA LEU A 140 35.91 7.51 -1.73
C LEU A 140 34.65 6.66 -1.51
N GLU A 141 34.33 6.38 -0.25
CA GLU A 141 33.18 5.54 0.08
C GLU A 141 31.85 6.23 -0.24
N SER A 142 31.69 7.54 0.02
CA SER A 142 30.49 8.28 -0.35
C SER A 142 30.26 8.28 -1.87
N TYR A 143 31.30 8.38 -2.67
CA TYR A 143 31.19 8.24 -4.13
C TYR A 143 30.73 6.85 -4.54
N ASN A 144 31.27 5.80 -3.91
CA ASN A 144 30.87 4.42 -4.18
C ASN A 144 29.40 4.16 -3.80
N LEU A 145 28.99 4.65 -2.62
CA LEU A 145 27.58 4.56 -2.17
C LEU A 145 26.63 5.27 -3.15
N PHE A 146 26.97 6.48 -3.56
CA PHE A 146 26.17 7.22 -4.54
C PHE A 146 26.07 6.49 -5.89
N LYS A 147 27.19 5.97 -6.40
CA LYS A 147 27.20 5.19 -7.64
C LYS A 147 26.32 3.94 -7.54
N ASN A 148 26.43 3.21 -6.42
CA ASN A 148 25.61 2.02 -6.17
C ASN A 148 24.12 2.37 -6.08
N MET A 149 23.79 3.49 -5.42
CA MET A 149 22.41 3.99 -5.35
C MET A 149 21.85 4.26 -6.75
N VAL A 150 22.59 4.97 -7.60
CA VAL A 150 22.16 5.28 -8.98
C VAL A 150 21.97 4.00 -9.80
N ASP A 151 22.89 3.05 -9.71
CA ASP A 151 22.79 1.78 -10.41
C ASP A 151 21.57 0.96 -9.95
N MET A 152 21.32 0.91 -8.64
CA MET A 152 20.18 0.22 -8.07
C MET A 152 18.84 0.88 -8.46
N MET A 153 18.79 2.21 -8.39
CA MET A 153 17.64 3.02 -8.81
C MET A 153 17.30 2.76 -10.29
N ASN A 154 18.31 2.80 -11.17
CA ASN A 154 18.09 2.57 -12.60
C ASN A 154 17.56 1.16 -12.87
N ARG A 155 18.13 0.13 -12.21
CA ARG A 155 17.67 -1.25 -12.34
C ARG A 155 16.23 -1.45 -11.84
N LYS A 156 15.89 -0.87 -10.68
CA LYS A 156 14.51 -0.92 -10.14
C LYS A 156 13.53 -0.23 -11.07
N THR A 157 13.85 0.99 -11.49
CA THR A 157 13.00 1.78 -12.40
C THR A 157 12.72 1.01 -13.70
N ALA A 158 13.77 0.52 -14.36
CA ALA A 158 13.62 -0.25 -15.58
C ALA A 158 12.79 -1.52 -15.35
N ALA A 159 13.02 -2.25 -14.26
CA ALA A 159 12.27 -3.46 -13.95
C ALA A 159 10.77 -3.20 -13.74
N VAL A 160 10.41 -2.15 -13.00
CA VAL A 160 9.01 -1.80 -12.74
C VAL A 160 8.33 -1.27 -14.00
N LEU A 161 8.98 -0.40 -14.75
CA LEU A 161 8.43 0.14 -16.00
C LEU A 161 8.20 -0.95 -17.06
N MET A 162 9.11 -1.89 -17.17
CA MET A 162 9.00 -3.00 -18.09
C MET A 162 7.90 -4.01 -17.71
N ARG A 163 7.54 -4.11 -16.43
CA ARG A 163 6.53 -5.06 -15.94
C ARG A 163 5.17 -4.43 -15.69
N GLY A 164 5.10 -3.10 -15.70
CA GLY A 164 3.90 -2.35 -15.40
C GLY A 164 2.73 -2.72 -16.32
N GLN A 165 1.60 -3.07 -15.71
CA GLN A 165 0.35 -3.36 -16.41
C GLN A 165 -0.85 -2.94 -15.57
N ILE A 166 -1.93 -2.54 -16.23
CA ILE A 166 -3.21 -2.33 -15.56
C ILE A 166 -3.80 -3.72 -15.28
N PRO A 167 -4.15 -4.05 -14.02
CA PRO A 167 -4.81 -5.32 -13.73
C PRO A 167 -6.19 -5.31 -14.40
N VAL A 168 -6.32 -6.09 -15.46
CA VAL A 168 -7.63 -6.37 -16.06
C VAL A 168 -8.31 -7.33 -15.11
N ARG A 169 -9.41 -6.88 -14.50
CA ARG A 169 -10.28 -7.77 -13.75
C ARG A 169 -10.97 -8.63 -14.80
N GLU A 170 -10.52 -9.85 -14.96
CA GLU A 170 -11.31 -10.84 -15.68
C GLU A 170 -12.68 -10.85 -15.02
N GLU A 171 -13.74 -10.74 -15.82
CA GLU A 171 -15.08 -10.86 -15.25
C GLU A 171 -15.14 -12.19 -14.51
N PRO A 172 -15.57 -12.17 -13.22
CA PRO A 172 -15.58 -13.39 -12.44
C PRO A 172 -16.41 -14.43 -13.20
N THR A 173 -15.84 -15.61 -13.32
CA THR A 173 -16.55 -16.76 -13.95
C THR A 173 -17.90 -16.97 -13.25
N GLU A 174 -18.86 -17.57 -13.91
CA GLU A 174 -20.19 -17.84 -13.31
C GLU A 174 -20.06 -18.63 -12.00
N GLU A 175 -19.05 -19.47 -11.87
CA GLU A 175 -18.73 -20.19 -10.64
C GLU A 175 -18.22 -19.25 -9.53
N GLU A 176 -17.40 -18.26 -9.86
CA GLU A 176 -16.91 -17.25 -8.90
C GLU A 176 -18.03 -16.29 -8.48
N LYS A 177 -18.92 -15.90 -9.40
CA LYS A 177 -20.11 -15.10 -9.08
C LYS A 177 -21.04 -15.84 -8.14
N GLN A 178 -21.28 -17.14 -8.38
CA GLN A 178 -22.07 -18.00 -7.49
C GLN A 178 -21.38 -18.15 -6.12
N ALA A 179 -20.07 -18.35 -6.08
CA ALA A 179 -19.31 -18.45 -4.84
C ALA A 179 -19.32 -17.14 -4.03
N MET A 180 -19.24 -15.98 -4.71
CA MET A 180 -19.37 -14.66 -4.06
C MET A 180 -20.79 -14.44 -3.52
N ALA A 181 -21.82 -14.76 -4.29
CA ALA A 181 -23.21 -14.67 -3.87
C ALA A 181 -23.49 -15.59 -2.67
N ALA A 182 -22.98 -16.82 -2.68
CA ALA A 182 -23.11 -17.76 -1.57
C ALA A 182 -22.41 -17.25 -0.30
N ARG A 183 -21.21 -16.64 -0.42
CA ARG A 183 -20.51 -16.02 0.71
C ARG A 183 -21.25 -14.81 1.27
N GLN A 184 -21.83 -13.97 0.42
CA GLN A 184 -22.65 -12.84 0.86
C GLN A 184 -23.90 -13.31 1.60
N ALA A 185 -24.61 -14.29 1.05
CA ALA A 185 -25.78 -14.88 1.69
C ALA A 185 -25.45 -15.50 3.06
N ALA A 186 -24.33 -16.22 3.16
CA ALA A 186 -23.85 -16.79 4.42
C ALA A 186 -23.48 -15.70 5.45
N MET A 187 -22.85 -14.60 5.01
CA MET A 187 -22.56 -13.46 5.89
C MET A 187 -23.82 -12.74 6.38
N GLU A 188 -24.82 -12.56 5.50
CA GLU A 188 -26.10 -11.98 5.90
C GLU A 188 -26.84 -12.89 6.88
N GLU A 189 -26.85 -14.18 6.64
CA GLU A 189 -27.47 -15.14 7.55
C GLU A 189 -26.78 -15.17 8.91
N ALA A 190 -25.45 -15.16 8.94
CA ALA A 190 -24.67 -15.05 10.18
C ALA A 190 -24.92 -13.72 10.92
N ALA A 191 -25.09 -12.61 10.19
CA ALA A 191 -25.44 -11.32 10.77
C ALA A 191 -26.86 -11.34 11.37
N ARG A 192 -27.85 -11.92 10.68
CA ARG A 192 -29.21 -12.11 11.19
C ARG A 192 -29.25 -13.00 12.45
N GLN A 193 -28.49 -14.09 12.46
CA GLN A 193 -28.37 -14.95 13.63
C GLN A 193 -27.74 -14.22 14.83
N ARG A 194 -26.69 -13.42 14.62
CA ARG A 194 -26.10 -12.58 15.69
C ARG A 194 -27.08 -11.58 16.27
N ILE A 195 -27.87 -10.90 15.41
CA ILE A 195 -28.92 -9.97 15.85
C ILE A 195 -30.00 -10.70 16.63
N ALA A 196 -30.41 -11.88 16.19
CA ALA A 196 -31.42 -12.70 16.88
C ALA A 196 -30.92 -13.15 18.27
N ILE A 197 -29.67 -13.59 18.38
CA ILE A 197 -29.04 -13.95 19.66
C ILE A 197 -29.00 -12.74 20.59
N GLN A 198 -28.55 -11.57 20.11
CA GLN A 198 -28.52 -10.35 20.93
C GLN A 198 -29.90 -9.91 21.43
N ARG A 199 -30.94 -10.05 20.59
CA ARG A 199 -32.33 -9.76 21.00
C ARG A 199 -32.79 -10.74 22.08
N ALA A 200 -32.56 -12.03 21.89
CA ALA A 200 -32.91 -13.05 22.88
C ALA A 200 -32.17 -12.86 24.21
N GLU A 201 -30.91 -12.45 24.18
CA GLU A 201 -30.15 -12.11 25.39
C GLU A 201 -30.67 -10.84 26.07
N ALA A 202 -31.07 -9.82 25.28
CA ALA A 202 -31.65 -8.60 25.82
C ALA A 202 -33.00 -8.86 26.49
N GLU A 203 -33.86 -9.69 25.89
CA GLU A 203 -35.13 -10.13 26.47
C GLU A 203 -34.93 -10.91 27.76
N ARG A 204 -33.98 -11.85 27.79
CA ARG A 204 -33.63 -12.58 29.03
C ARG A 204 -33.13 -11.65 30.13
N ARG A 205 -32.37 -10.61 29.82
CA ARG A 205 -31.91 -9.61 30.80
C ARG A 205 -33.06 -8.78 31.37
N GLN A 206 -34.04 -8.43 30.49
CA GLN A 206 -35.26 -7.70 30.93
C GLN A 206 -36.12 -8.56 31.84
N ASP A 207 -36.31 -9.84 31.52
CA ASP A 207 -37.09 -10.76 32.37
C ASP A 207 -36.37 -11.00 33.72
N MET A 208 -35.07 -11.17 33.72
CA MET A 208 -34.31 -11.30 34.98
C MET A 208 -34.38 -10.04 35.84
N SER A 209 -34.53 -8.85 35.25
CA SER A 209 -34.70 -7.60 36.00
C SER A 209 -36.08 -7.52 36.63
N LYS A 210 -37.16 -8.04 35.97
CA LYS A 210 -38.49 -8.13 36.54
C LYS A 210 -38.55 -9.10 37.74
N TYR A 211 -37.91 -10.26 37.62
CA TYR A 211 -37.80 -11.21 38.74
C TYR A 211 -37.04 -10.65 39.97
N ARG A 212 -36.07 -9.79 39.74
CA ARG A 212 -35.34 -9.10 40.83
C ARG A 212 -36.21 -8.03 41.49
N ALA A 213 -37.05 -7.33 40.75
CA ALA A 213 -37.96 -6.33 41.31
C ALA A 213 -39.07 -6.98 42.12
N GLU A 214 -39.66 -8.10 41.68
CA GLU A 214 -40.69 -8.84 42.43
C GLU A 214 -40.15 -9.43 43.74
N LYS A 215 -38.87 -9.86 43.78
CA LYS A 215 -38.26 -10.42 44.96
C LYS A 215 -37.98 -9.38 46.08
N THR A 216 -37.89 -8.10 45.73
CA THR A 216 -37.73 -7.00 46.68
C THR A 216 -39.07 -6.58 47.33
N ASP A 217 -40.19 -6.81 46.67
CA ASP A 217 -41.52 -6.45 47.19
C ASP A 217 -42.11 -7.49 48.15
N ILE A 218 -41.60 -8.73 48.18
CA ILE A 218 -42.12 -9.81 49.06
C ILE A 218 -41.41 -9.84 50.44
N SER A 219 -40.29 -9.11 50.61
CA SER A 219 -39.60 -9.04 51.89
C SER A 219 -39.97 -7.79 52.69
N GLY A 220 -41.25 -7.58 52.82
CA GLY A 220 -41.80 -6.61 53.80
C GLY A 220 -41.86 -7.24 55.17
N ASN A 221 -40.79 -7.24 55.91
CA ASN A 221 -40.83 -7.42 57.38
C ASN A 221 -40.26 -6.17 58.01
N ASN A 222 -41.17 -5.42 58.61
CA ASN A 222 -40.87 -4.33 59.51
C ASN A 222 -40.21 -4.87 60.80
N ASP A 223 -38.92 -4.61 60.97
CA ASP A 223 -38.29 -4.51 62.23
C ASP A 223 -37.41 -3.27 62.30
N PRO A 224 -37.68 -2.32 63.15
CA PRO A 224 -36.90 -1.09 63.33
C PRO A 224 -35.85 -1.28 64.43
N GLU A 225 -34.72 -1.84 64.11
CA GLU A 225 -33.50 -1.68 64.96
C GLU A 225 -32.33 -2.44 64.33
N GLU A 226 -31.50 -1.72 63.58
CA GLU A 226 -30.04 -1.75 63.66
C GLU A 226 -29.48 -0.96 62.44
N ARG A 227 -29.24 0.31 62.71
CA ARG A 227 -28.42 1.13 61.77
C ARG A 227 -26.96 0.76 61.97
N ALA A 228 -26.42 -0.06 61.08
CA ALA A 228 -24.97 -0.17 60.94
C ALA A 228 -24.43 1.09 60.25
N PRO A 229 -23.27 1.60 60.64
CA PRO A 229 -22.72 2.85 60.11
C PRO A 229 -22.35 2.70 58.64
N GLN A 230 -22.88 3.60 57.80
CA GLN A 230 -22.54 3.72 56.38
C GLN A 230 -21.08 4.13 56.27
N GLN A 231 -20.28 3.27 55.63
CA GLN A 231 -18.94 3.65 55.15
C GLN A 231 -19.05 4.78 54.12
N PRO A 232 -18.21 5.82 54.16
CA PRO A 232 -18.25 6.90 53.20
C PRO A 232 -17.96 6.38 51.80
N ARG A 233 -18.86 6.71 50.86
CA ARG A 233 -18.64 6.48 49.40
C ARG A 233 -17.35 7.16 48.98
N GLN A 234 -16.38 6.37 48.58
CA GLN A 234 -15.21 6.89 47.90
C GLN A 234 -15.64 7.49 46.54
N GLU A 235 -15.43 8.77 46.38
CA GLU A 235 -15.58 9.43 45.08
C GLU A 235 -14.59 8.83 44.08
N PRO A 236 -14.99 8.60 42.82
CA PRO A 236 -14.08 8.08 41.82
C PRO A 236 -12.96 9.10 41.59
N VAL A 237 -11.72 8.67 41.81
CA VAL A 237 -10.51 9.43 41.50
C VAL A 237 -10.51 9.72 39.99
N ARG A 238 -10.64 10.99 39.65
CA ARG A 238 -10.54 11.46 38.27
C ARG A 238 -9.12 11.16 37.78
N ALA A 239 -8.97 10.28 36.80
CA ALA A 239 -7.71 10.04 36.10
C ALA A 239 -7.22 11.36 35.51
N GLU A 240 -6.00 11.75 35.84
CA GLU A 240 -5.34 12.93 35.26
C GLU A 240 -5.34 12.84 33.72
N LYS A 241 -5.72 13.95 33.11
CA LYS A 241 -5.74 14.10 31.66
C LYS A 241 -4.31 13.87 31.14
N ARG A 242 -4.09 12.83 30.34
CA ARG A 242 -2.81 12.64 29.63
C ARG A 242 -2.58 13.84 28.71
N VAL A 243 -1.48 14.53 28.92
CA VAL A 243 -1.02 15.65 28.10
C VAL A 243 -0.84 15.17 26.66
N GLY A 244 -1.54 15.77 25.72
CA GLY A 244 -1.41 15.50 24.30
C GLY A 244 -0.07 16.02 23.76
N ARG A 245 0.42 15.41 22.70
CA ARG A 245 1.72 15.70 22.07
C ARG A 245 1.94 17.16 21.63
N ASN A 246 0.88 18.00 21.68
CA ASN A 246 0.87 19.41 21.25
C ASN A 246 0.46 20.40 22.37
N ASP A 247 0.43 19.99 23.63
CA ASP A 247 0.13 20.93 24.71
C ASP A 247 1.41 21.66 25.13
N PRO A 248 1.36 22.98 25.41
CA PRO A 248 2.52 23.72 25.86
C PRO A 248 2.95 23.20 27.24
N CYS A 249 4.27 23.05 27.40
CA CYS A 249 4.90 22.63 28.65
C CYS A 249 4.62 23.64 29.76
N PRO A 250 4.28 23.20 30.98
CA PRO A 250 4.07 24.07 32.13
C PRO A 250 5.35 24.75 32.58
#